data_b3700acb8bcb0dd9a94555635f20cdcb
#
_entry.id   b3700acb8bcb0dd9a94555635f20cdcb
#
_cell.length_a   1.000
_cell.length_b   1.000
_cell.length_c   1.000
_cell.angle_alpha   90.00
_cell.angle_beta   90.00
_cell.angle_gamma   90.00
#
_symmetry.space_group_name_H-M   'P 1'
#
loop_
_entity.id
_entity.type
_entity.pdbx_description
1 polymer ?
#
loop_
_entity_poly.entity_id
_entity_poly.type
_entity_poly.pdbx_seq_one_letter_code
_entity_poly.pdbx_strand_id
1 'polypeptide(L)'
;VIELRKSKVEEASLFFAMERTEEAIGFVIPYSLKKHRELIESDEVIYLSIFYDDKLSGFMILHQENDQVVEFRRIVISATGYGLGQLAIKAMEQYCFQYLDCSRVWLDVFESNLRGLHIYKKLGYKIFQNTRHNGVQLLMMEKKRSQFELG
;
A
#
# COMPACT_ATOMS: atom_id res chain seq x y z
N VAL A 1 2.23 -10.05 -15.84
CA VAL A 1 2.10 -8.59 -15.88
C VAL A 1 1.20 -8.12 -14.76
N ILE A 2 1.64 -7.10 -14.06
CA ILE A 2 0.88 -6.55 -12.95
C ILE A 2 0.08 -5.33 -13.41
N GLU A 3 -1.13 -5.18 -12.89
CA GLU A 3 -2.01 -4.07 -13.23
C GLU A 3 -2.76 -3.63 -11.99
N LEU A 4 -2.89 -2.31 -11.81
CA LEU A 4 -3.71 -1.72 -10.76
C LEU A 4 -5.02 -1.24 -11.37
N ARG A 5 -6.13 -1.65 -10.76
CA ARG A 5 -7.47 -1.23 -11.20
C ARG A 5 -8.21 -0.64 -10.02
N LYS A 6 -8.99 0.41 -10.27
CA LYS A 6 -9.82 0.99 -9.21
C LYS A 6 -10.75 -0.08 -8.67
N SER A 7 -10.77 -0.24 -7.34
CA SER A 7 -11.53 -1.31 -6.70
C SER A 7 -13.04 -1.08 -6.81
N LYS A 8 -13.76 -2.19 -6.92
CA LYS A 8 -15.22 -2.19 -6.92
C LYS A 8 -15.71 -2.60 -5.54
N VAL A 9 -16.86 -2.09 -5.13
CA VAL A 9 -17.43 -2.41 -3.82
C VAL A 9 -17.66 -3.93 -3.63
N GLU A 10 -17.93 -4.64 -4.73
CA GLU A 10 -18.11 -6.09 -4.71
C GLU A 10 -16.84 -6.84 -4.31
N GLU A 11 -15.67 -6.20 -4.41
CA GLU A 11 -14.40 -6.80 -4.04
C GLU A 11 -14.10 -6.69 -2.54
N ALA A 12 -14.90 -5.92 -1.81
CA ALA A 12 -14.67 -5.67 -0.38
C ALA A 12 -14.59 -6.96 0.45
N SER A 13 -15.42 -7.98 0.15
CA SER A 13 -15.41 -9.24 0.87
C SER A 13 -14.10 -10.01 0.67
N LEU A 14 -13.49 -9.87 -0.49
CA LEU A 14 -12.18 -10.47 -0.78
C LEU A 14 -11.08 -9.78 0.02
N PHE A 15 -11.12 -8.45 0.10
CA PHE A 15 -10.15 -7.68 0.89
C PHE A 15 -10.26 -7.99 2.37
N PHE A 16 -11.50 -8.13 2.86
CA PHE A 16 -11.77 -8.52 4.23
C PHE A 16 -11.09 -9.86 4.55
N ALA A 17 -11.21 -10.84 3.66
CA ALA A 17 -10.58 -12.15 3.84
C ALA A 17 -9.06 -12.08 3.75
N MET A 18 -8.53 -11.30 2.80
CA MET A 18 -7.08 -11.16 2.60
C MET A 18 -6.38 -10.61 3.83
N GLU A 19 -7.01 -9.69 4.56
CA GLU A 19 -6.42 -9.09 5.76
C GLU A 19 -6.31 -10.07 6.93
N ARG A 20 -7.02 -11.18 6.86
CA ARG A 20 -7.09 -12.16 7.96
C ARG A 20 -6.28 -13.42 7.69
N THR A 21 -5.46 -13.43 6.66
CA THR A 21 -4.52 -14.51 6.41
C THR A 21 -3.34 -14.43 7.37
N GLU A 22 -2.63 -15.54 7.56
CA GLU A 22 -1.46 -15.59 8.44
C GLU A 22 -0.39 -14.60 8.00
N GLU A 23 -0.21 -14.41 6.70
CA GLU A 23 0.81 -13.51 6.16
C GLU A 23 0.52 -12.05 6.48
N ALA A 24 -0.74 -11.68 6.63
CA ALA A 24 -1.14 -10.31 6.93
C ALA A 24 -1.25 -10.02 8.43
N ILE A 25 -1.51 -11.05 9.24
CA ILE A 25 -1.68 -10.90 10.69
C ILE A 25 -0.42 -10.31 11.32
N GLY A 26 -0.60 -9.27 12.15
CA GLY A 26 0.50 -8.61 12.86
C GLY A 26 1.08 -7.42 12.12
N PHE A 27 0.80 -7.29 10.81
CA PHE A 27 1.30 -6.18 10.00
C PHE A 27 0.19 -5.26 9.50
N VAL A 28 -1.05 -5.73 9.58
CA VAL A 28 -2.22 -4.98 9.14
C VAL A 28 -3.28 -5.09 10.25
N ILE A 29 -3.87 -3.95 10.62
CA ILE A 29 -5.02 -3.93 11.52
C ILE A 29 -6.26 -4.12 10.64
N PRO A 30 -6.92 -5.29 10.70
CA PRO A 30 -8.00 -5.59 9.75
C PRO A 30 -9.19 -4.64 9.91
N TYR A 31 -9.78 -4.24 8.80
CA TYR A 31 -11.01 -3.48 8.80
C TYR A 31 -12.22 -4.42 8.78
N SER A 32 -13.37 -3.92 9.23
CA SER A 32 -14.63 -4.63 9.05
C SER A 32 -15.04 -4.59 7.57
N LEU A 33 -15.91 -5.51 7.19
CA LEU A 33 -16.47 -5.52 5.84
C LEU A 33 -17.21 -4.21 5.54
N LYS A 34 -17.96 -3.71 6.52
CA LYS A 34 -18.67 -2.43 6.40
C LYS A 34 -17.71 -1.29 6.13
N LYS A 35 -16.59 -1.24 6.86
CA LYS A 35 -15.59 -0.18 6.69
C LYS A 35 -14.97 -0.23 5.30
N HIS A 36 -14.63 -1.41 4.81
CA HIS A 36 -14.11 -1.55 3.44
C HIS A 36 -15.10 -1.00 2.41
N ARG A 37 -16.37 -1.37 2.53
CA ARG A 37 -17.40 -0.91 1.60
C ARG A 37 -17.56 0.60 1.62
N GLU A 38 -17.61 1.18 2.81
CA GLU A 38 -17.76 2.63 2.96
C GLU A 38 -16.56 3.38 2.38
N LEU A 39 -15.35 2.89 2.64
CA LEU A 39 -14.13 3.54 2.14
C LEU A 39 -14.00 3.42 0.62
N ILE A 40 -14.33 2.26 0.04
CA ILE A 40 -14.29 2.08 -1.42
C ILE A 40 -15.22 3.06 -2.12
N GLU A 41 -16.39 3.32 -1.54
CA GLU A 41 -17.38 4.23 -2.11
C GLU A 41 -17.15 5.69 -1.77
N SER A 42 -16.21 5.98 -0.86
CA SER A 42 -15.91 7.35 -0.42
C SER A 42 -14.90 8.02 -1.34
N ASP A 43 -14.80 9.35 -1.21
CA ASP A 43 -13.74 10.13 -1.85
C ASP A 43 -12.53 10.33 -0.94
N GLU A 44 -12.54 9.76 0.28
CA GLU A 44 -11.46 9.95 1.25
C GLU A 44 -10.18 9.23 0.88
N VAL A 45 -10.31 8.04 0.31
CA VAL A 45 -9.17 7.20 -0.03
C VAL A 45 -9.35 6.59 -1.41
N ILE A 46 -8.25 6.09 -1.96
CA ILE A 46 -8.21 5.41 -3.25
C ILE A 46 -7.89 3.95 -2.98
N TYR A 47 -8.83 3.05 -3.30
CA TYR A 47 -8.58 1.62 -3.29
C TYR A 47 -8.18 1.17 -4.69
N LEU A 48 -7.07 0.46 -4.77
CA LEU A 48 -6.61 -0.13 -6.03
C LEU A 48 -6.48 -1.64 -5.84
N SER A 49 -7.15 -2.38 -6.70
CA SER A 49 -7.04 -3.83 -6.75
C SER A 49 -5.81 -4.20 -7.56
N ILE A 50 -5.04 -5.17 -7.06
CA ILE A 50 -3.81 -5.62 -7.70
C ILE A 50 -4.13 -6.88 -8.48
N PHE A 51 -3.97 -6.82 -9.80
CA PHE A 51 -4.16 -7.95 -10.69
C PHE A 51 -2.83 -8.41 -11.23
N TYR A 52 -2.57 -9.70 -11.16
CA TYR A 52 -1.40 -10.33 -11.75
C TYR A 52 -1.90 -11.37 -12.74
N ASP A 53 -1.56 -11.20 -14.03
CA ASP A 53 -2.06 -12.02 -15.12
C ASP A 53 -3.58 -12.19 -15.06
N ASP A 54 -4.29 -11.06 -14.92
CA ASP A 54 -5.76 -10.95 -14.84
C ASP A 54 -6.38 -11.62 -13.62
N LYS A 55 -5.58 -12.00 -12.63
CA LYS A 55 -6.07 -12.60 -11.39
C LYS A 55 -5.94 -11.61 -10.23
N LEU A 56 -7.02 -11.40 -9.49
CA LEU A 56 -6.98 -10.55 -8.30
C LEU A 56 -6.05 -11.16 -7.26
N SER A 57 -4.96 -10.45 -6.96
CA SER A 57 -3.87 -10.96 -6.13
C SER A 57 -3.61 -10.13 -4.88
N GLY A 58 -4.32 -9.04 -4.70
CA GLY A 58 -4.16 -8.19 -3.55
C GLY A 58 -4.85 -6.85 -3.73
N PHE A 59 -4.62 -5.94 -2.79
CA PHE A 59 -5.15 -4.58 -2.89
C PHE A 59 -4.26 -3.61 -2.14
N MET A 60 -4.45 -2.33 -2.41
CA MET A 60 -3.78 -1.27 -1.68
C MET A 60 -4.74 -0.11 -1.43
N ILE A 61 -4.43 0.68 -0.41
CA ILE A 61 -5.20 1.88 -0.06
C ILE A 61 -4.25 3.05 -0.04
N LEU A 62 -4.59 4.08 -0.81
CA LEU A 62 -3.85 5.34 -0.86
C LEU A 62 -4.71 6.46 -0.29
N HIS A 63 -4.08 7.40 0.40
CA HIS A 63 -4.75 8.60 0.87
C HIS A 63 -4.02 9.81 0.29
N GLN A 64 -4.67 10.52 -0.63
CA GLN A 64 -4.12 11.73 -1.22
C GLN A 64 -4.37 12.89 -0.26
N GLU A 65 -3.32 13.32 0.45
CA GLU A 65 -3.43 14.37 1.45
C GLU A 65 -3.62 15.75 0.81
N ASN A 66 -2.96 15.94 -0.34
CA ASN A 66 -3.05 17.17 -1.14
C ASN A 66 -2.50 16.85 -2.52
N ASP A 67 -2.34 17.87 -3.39
CA ASP A 67 -1.87 17.67 -4.75
C ASP A 67 -0.45 17.11 -4.84
N GLN A 68 0.34 17.23 -3.77
CA GLN A 68 1.75 16.88 -3.77
C GLN A 68 2.08 15.63 -2.97
N VAL A 69 1.23 15.23 -2.02
CA VAL A 69 1.57 14.20 -1.05
C VAL A 69 0.52 13.10 -1.01
N VAL A 70 0.99 11.86 -1.13
CA VAL A 70 0.15 10.66 -0.99
C VAL A 70 0.70 9.79 0.14
N GLU A 71 -0.17 9.37 1.02
CA GLU A 71 0.13 8.35 2.03
C GLU A 71 -0.19 6.98 1.44
N PHE A 72 0.81 6.10 1.37
CA PHE A 72 0.60 4.69 1.01
C PHE A 72 0.16 3.96 2.28
N ARG A 73 -1.17 3.93 2.48
CA ARG A 73 -1.75 3.54 3.77
C ARG A 73 -1.73 2.05 4.02
N ARG A 74 -1.93 1.23 2.97
CA ARG A 74 -2.05 -0.22 3.14
C ARG A 74 -1.72 -0.95 1.86
N ILE A 75 -1.04 -2.10 2.00
CA ILE A 75 -0.90 -3.08 0.94
C ILE A 75 -1.08 -4.48 1.53
N VAL A 76 -1.88 -5.30 0.86
CA VAL A 76 -2.08 -6.70 1.22
C VAL A 76 -1.99 -7.52 -0.04
N ILE A 77 -1.13 -8.54 -0.02
CA ILE A 77 -0.95 -9.47 -1.14
C ILE A 77 -1.46 -10.84 -0.70
N SER A 78 -2.39 -11.41 -1.45
CA SER A 78 -2.97 -12.71 -1.15
C SER A 78 -2.15 -13.86 -1.71
N ALA A 79 -1.38 -13.60 -2.78
CA ALA A 79 -0.51 -14.59 -3.39
C ALA A 79 0.93 -14.28 -2.99
N THR A 80 1.63 -15.27 -2.42
CA THR A 80 3.03 -15.12 -2.03
C THR A 80 3.96 -15.64 -3.12
N GLY A 81 5.19 -15.14 -3.12
CA GLY A 81 6.18 -15.49 -4.14
C GLY A 81 6.10 -14.54 -5.33
N TYR A 82 6.94 -14.79 -6.32
CA TYR A 82 7.01 -14.01 -7.57
C TYR A 82 7.36 -12.53 -7.41
N GLY A 83 7.73 -12.08 -6.21
CA GLY A 83 8.06 -10.67 -5.98
C GLY A 83 6.89 -9.72 -6.23
N LEU A 84 5.65 -10.17 -6.03
CA LEU A 84 4.45 -9.38 -6.28
C LEU A 84 4.41 -8.10 -5.47
N GLY A 85 4.89 -8.13 -4.22
CA GLY A 85 4.93 -6.93 -3.38
C GLY A 85 5.76 -5.83 -4.01
N GLN A 86 6.95 -6.15 -4.51
CA GLN A 86 7.81 -5.17 -5.16
C GLN A 86 7.21 -4.63 -6.45
N LEU A 87 6.64 -5.53 -7.26
CA LEU A 87 5.99 -5.13 -8.51
C LEU A 87 4.79 -4.21 -8.24
N ALA A 88 4.01 -4.53 -7.21
CA ALA A 88 2.86 -3.72 -6.83
C ALA A 88 3.27 -2.34 -6.33
N ILE A 89 4.34 -2.27 -5.53
CA ILE A 89 4.84 -0.98 -5.02
C ILE A 89 5.37 -0.13 -6.17
N LYS A 90 6.08 -0.72 -7.11
CA LYS A 90 6.55 0.01 -8.31
C LYS A 90 5.39 0.53 -9.15
N ALA A 91 4.34 -0.28 -9.32
CA ALA A 91 3.14 0.15 -10.02
C ALA A 91 2.42 1.28 -9.27
N MET A 92 2.39 1.22 -7.94
CA MET A 92 1.83 2.28 -7.10
C MET A 92 2.62 3.58 -7.27
N GLU A 93 3.95 3.52 -7.31
CA GLU A 93 4.80 4.70 -7.50
C GLU A 93 4.50 5.34 -8.85
N GLN A 94 4.38 4.54 -9.89
CA GLN A 94 4.02 5.04 -11.21
C GLN A 94 2.66 5.73 -11.18
N TYR A 95 1.68 5.13 -10.52
CA TYR A 95 0.35 5.71 -10.34
C TYR A 95 0.43 7.06 -9.61
N CYS A 96 1.16 7.13 -8.50
CA CYS A 96 1.25 8.33 -7.68
C CYS A 96 2.05 9.43 -8.38
N PHE A 97 3.23 9.11 -8.89
CA PHE A 97 4.13 10.13 -9.45
C PHE A 97 3.75 10.56 -10.86
N GLN A 98 3.23 9.66 -11.66
CA GLN A 98 2.90 9.96 -13.06
C GLN A 98 1.42 10.28 -13.28
N TYR A 99 0.52 9.50 -12.71
CA TYR A 99 -0.92 9.72 -12.90
C TYR A 99 -1.47 10.80 -11.97
N LEU A 100 -1.20 10.70 -10.66
CA LEU A 100 -1.63 11.72 -9.68
C LEU A 100 -0.72 12.95 -9.68
N ASP A 101 0.45 12.84 -10.29
CA ASP A 101 1.44 13.92 -10.39
C ASP A 101 1.89 14.46 -9.02
N CYS A 102 1.95 13.59 -8.02
CA CYS A 102 2.42 13.99 -6.70
C CYS A 102 3.95 14.05 -6.65
N SER A 103 4.49 14.73 -5.65
CA SER A 103 5.94 14.89 -5.49
C SER A 103 6.51 14.00 -4.38
N ARG A 104 5.66 13.43 -3.52
CA ARG A 104 6.10 12.66 -2.36
C ARG A 104 5.11 11.58 -2.01
N VAL A 105 5.62 10.37 -1.75
CA VAL A 105 4.86 9.25 -1.19
C VAL A 105 5.49 8.91 0.16
N TRP A 106 4.65 8.73 1.18
CA TRP A 106 5.14 8.28 2.48
C TRP A 106 4.28 7.13 3.01
N LEU A 107 4.85 6.38 3.92
CA LEU A 107 4.19 5.23 4.55
C LEU A 107 4.68 5.08 5.97
N ASP A 108 3.93 4.32 6.77
CA ASP A 108 4.45 3.83 8.04
C ASP A 108 4.50 2.31 7.99
N VAL A 109 5.43 1.75 8.75
CA VAL A 109 5.66 0.32 8.81
C VAL A 109 6.11 -0.06 10.20
N PHE A 110 5.59 -1.17 10.73
CA PHE A 110 6.05 -1.67 12.03
C PHE A 110 7.52 -2.06 11.94
N GLU A 111 8.30 -1.68 12.96
CA GLU A 111 9.71 -2.04 13.02
C GLU A 111 9.91 -3.56 12.94
N SER A 112 8.96 -4.32 13.46
CA SER A 112 8.98 -5.78 13.43
C SER A 112 8.76 -6.37 12.02
N ASN A 113 8.26 -5.58 11.10
CA ASN A 113 8.02 -6.03 9.71
C ASN A 113 9.32 -5.96 8.91
N LEU A 114 10.23 -6.91 9.18
CA LEU A 114 11.56 -6.92 8.57
C LEU A 114 11.50 -7.03 7.04
N ARG A 115 10.57 -7.83 6.54
CA ARG A 115 10.40 -8.02 5.10
C ARG A 115 9.96 -6.72 4.42
N GLY A 116 8.97 -6.04 5.00
CA GLY A 116 8.51 -4.75 4.48
C GLY A 116 9.62 -3.72 4.49
N LEU A 117 10.33 -3.60 5.60
CA LEU A 117 11.46 -2.66 5.73
C LEU A 117 12.52 -2.92 4.67
N HIS A 118 12.87 -4.18 4.44
CA HIS A 118 13.86 -4.55 3.43
C HIS A 118 13.41 -4.11 2.04
N ILE A 119 12.16 -4.38 1.69
CA ILE A 119 11.60 -4.04 0.39
C ILE A 119 11.56 -2.51 0.21
N TYR A 120 11.06 -1.77 1.19
CA TYR A 120 10.96 -0.32 1.08
C TYR A 120 12.32 0.34 0.97
N LYS A 121 13.29 -0.08 1.78
CA LYS A 121 14.67 0.44 1.68
C LYS A 121 15.28 0.14 0.32
N LYS A 122 15.09 -1.08 -0.18
CA LYS A 122 15.57 -1.48 -1.50
C LYS A 122 14.99 -0.62 -2.60
N LEU A 123 13.74 -0.21 -2.47
CA LEU A 123 13.06 0.62 -3.46
C LEU A 123 13.34 2.13 -3.28
N GLY A 124 14.18 2.49 -2.33
CA GLY A 124 14.63 3.86 -2.16
C GLY A 124 13.91 4.69 -1.11
N TYR A 125 13.04 4.07 -0.31
CA TYR A 125 12.38 4.77 0.77
C TYR A 125 13.35 4.98 1.92
N LYS A 126 13.27 6.15 2.56
CA LYS A 126 14.13 6.54 3.68
C LYS A 126 13.28 6.87 4.90
N ILE A 127 13.77 6.45 6.07
CA ILE A 127 13.11 6.77 7.34
C ILE A 127 13.29 8.27 7.60
N PHE A 128 12.18 8.97 7.87
CA PHE A 128 12.23 10.38 8.21
C PHE A 128 11.69 10.67 9.61
N GLN A 129 10.98 9.72 10.22
CA GLN A 129 10.41 9.90 11.55
C GLN A 129 10.07 8.52 12.13
N ASN A 130 9.95 8.43 13.45
CA ASN A 130 9.43 7.24 14.10
C ASN A 130 8.42 7.66 15.16
N THR A 131 7.51 6.75 15.51
CA THR A 131 6.48 6.96 16.49
C THR A 131 6.09 5.63 17.11
N ARG A 132 5.21 5.66 18.12
CA ARG A 132 4.68 4.46 18.74
C ARG A 132 3.18 4.37 18.56
N HIS A 133 2.69 3.15 18.33
CA HIS A 133 1.28 2.86 18.25
C HIS A 133 1.00 1.66 19.16
N ASN A 134 0.22 1.88 20.24
CA ASN A 134 -0.05 0.84 21.25
C ASN A 134 1.22 0.15 21.76
N GLY A 135 2.27 0.95 22.02
CA GLY A 135 3.53 0.45 22.51
C GLY A 135 4.44 -0.19 21.47
N VAL A 136 4.02 -0.25 20.21
CA VAL A 136 4.79 -0.82 19.13
C VAL A 136 5.42 0.30 18.28
N GLN A 137 6.69 0.11 17.94
CA GLN A 137 7.44 1.10 17.15
C GLN A 137 7.00 1.09 15.70
N LEU A 138 6.64 2.28 15.19
CA LEU A 138 6.34 2.51 13.79
C LEU A 138 7.43 3.39 13.19
N LEU A 139 7.92 3.00 12.03
CA LEU A 139 8.89 3.78 11.27
C LEU A 139 8.15 4.45 10.10
N MET A 140 8.36 5.75 9.94
CA MET A 140 7.77 6.51 8.85
C MET A 140 8.81 6.70 7.77
N MET A 141 8.48 6.30 6.56
CA MET A 141 9.40 6.30 5.42
C MET A 141 8.81 7.11 4.27
N GLU A 142 9.67 7.68 3.44
CA GLU A 142 9.24 8.48 2.29
C GLU A 142 10.11 8.24 1.06
N LYS A 143 9.53 8.52 -0.08
CA LYS A 143 10.23 8.57 -1.36
C LYS A 143 9.72 9.78 -2.14
N LYS A 144 10.65 10.54 -2.74
CA LYS A 144 10.31 11.73 -3.51
C LYS A 144 10.34 11.41 -5.00
N ARG A 145 9.56 12.16 -5.77
CA ARG A 145 9.48 12.01 -7.22
C ARG A 145 10.86 12.05 -7.90
N SER A 146 11.74 12.93 -7.44
CA SER A 146 13.09 13.02 -7.99
C SER A 146 13.85 11.69 -7.89
N GLN A 147 13.63 10.93 -6.83
CA GLN A 147 14.26 9.63 -6.65
C GLN A 147 13.65 8.57 -7.57
N PHE A 148 12.33 8.65 -7.81
CA PHE A 148 11.65 7.78 -8.76
C PHE A 148 12.15 8.02 -10.19
N GLU A 149 12.31 9.27 -10.60
CA GLU A 149 12.76 9.64 -11.93
C GLU A 149 14.22 9.24 -12.19
N LEU A 150 15.04 9.21 -11.12
CA LEU A 150 16.45 8.78 -11.25
C LEU A 150 16.60 7.26 -11.26
N GLY A 151 15.63 6.58 -10.71
CA GLY A 151 15.64 5.13 -10.62
C GLY A 151 14.98 4.48 -11.78
#